data_32703c3c41cf41c6f45147830a498304
#
_entry.id   32703c3c41cf41c6f45147830a498304
#
_cell.length_a   1.000
_cell.length_b   1.000
_cell.length_c   1.000
_cell.angle_alpha   90.00
_cell.angle_beta   90.00
_cell.angle_gamma   90.00
#
_symmetry.space_group_name_H-M   'P 1'
#
loop_
_entity.id
_entity.type
_entity.pdbx_description
1 polymer ?
#
loop_
_entity_poly.entity_id
_entity_poly.type
_entity_poly.pdbx_seq_one_letter_code
_entity_poly.pdbx_strand_id
1 'polypeptide(L)'
;MAINESFIGELQHEAATTRKVLERIPAETFDWKPHEKSMSMHRLATHVADMFGWYAPTLEQDELDFANGYEEPKPANTEELVALLDKNVAAAIKCLQKTDDAAFMQNWTLRNGEQIYFTMPKAAVVRSFVMNHIVHHRGQLSVYLRLNDIPVPAIYGPSADEPEM
;
A
#
# COMPACT_ATOMS: atom_id res chain seq x y z
N MET A 1 7.08 -22.44 -9.60
CA MET A 1 6.47 -21.53 -8.59
C MET A 1 5.29 -20.88 -9.27
N ALA A 2 4.10 -20.99 -8.72
CA ALA A 2 2.92 -20.33 -9.26
C ALA A 2 3.05 -18.80 -9.04
N ILE A 3 2.38 -18.00 -9.87
CA ILE A 3 2.44 -16.53 -9.79
C ILE A 3 1.97 -16.04 -8.41
N ASN A 4 0.88 -16.62 -7.90
CA ASN A 4 0.33 -16.23 -6.60
C ASN A 4 1.30 -16.50 -5.44
N GLU A 5 2.06 -17.60 -5.45
CA GLU A 5 3.06 -17.89 -4.40
C GLU A 5 4.15 -16.83 -4.35
N SER A 6 4.61 -16.38 -5.52
CA SER A 6 5.60 -15.30 -5.61
C SER A 6 5.05 -14.00 -5.03
N PHE A 7 3.82 -13.62 -5.42
CA PHE A 7 3.19 -12.40 -4.91
C PHE A 7 2.86 -12.46 -3.42
N ILE A 8 2.50 -13.63 -2.87
CA ILE A 8 2.26 -13.79 -1.43
C ILE A 8 3.55 -13.56 -0.65
N GLY A 9 4.67 -14.15 -1.09
CA GLY A 9 5.96 -13.95 -0.44
C GLY A 9 6.41 -12.48 -0.46
N GLU A 10 6.28 -11.82 -1.61
CA GLU A 10 6.61 -10.39 -1.74
C GLU A 10 5.67 -9.53 -0.89
N LEU A 11 4.35 -9.77 -0.94
CA LEU A 11 3.36 -9.05 -0.13
C LEU A 11 3.67 -9.14 1.37
N GLN A 12 3.99 -10.32 1.87
CA GLN A 12 4.31 -10.52 3.29
C GLN A 12 5.56 -9.75 3.71
N HIS A 13 6.60 -9.75 2.86
CA HIS A 13 7.82 -8.98 3.10
C HIS A 13 7.53 -7.47 3.12
N GLU A 14 6.81 -6.97 2.11
CA GLU A 14 6.46 -5.55 2.01
C GLU A 14 5.53 -5.10 3.14
N ALA A 15 4.59 -5.94 3.55
CA ALA A 15 3.70 -5.65 4.68
C ALA A 15 4.46 -5.54 6.00
N ALA A 16 5.39 -6.48 6.27
CA ALA A 16 6.22 -6.44 7.48
C ALA A 16 7.09 -5.18 7.53
N THR A 17 7.67 -4.79 6.40
CA THR A 17 8.48 -3.58 6.28
C THR A 17 7.64 -2.31 6.43
N THR A 18 6.44 -2.30 5.81
CA THR A 18 5.50 -1.17 5.94
C THR A 18 5.03 -1.00 7.37
N ARG A 19 4.71 -2.10 8.06
CA ARG A 19 4.33 -2.09 9.48
C ARG A 19 5.35 -1.35 10.33
N LYS A 20 6.65 -1.66 10.19
CA LYS A 20 7.72 -0.97 10.94
C LYS A 20 7.69 0.55 10.77
N VAL A 21 7.35 1.02 9.56
CA VAL A 21 7.24 2.46 9.28
C VAL A 21 6.00 3.06 9.94
N LEU A 22 4.84 2.40 9.80
CA LEU A 22 3.57 2.91 10.34
C LEU A 22 3.56 2.94 11.87
N GLU A 23 4.13 1.93 12.53
CA GLU A 23 4.21 1.84 14.00
C GLU A 23 5.03 2.98 14.62
N ARG A 24 5.86 3.67 13.84
CA ARG A 24 6.66 4.80 14.30
C ARG A 24 5.98 6.16 14.22
N ILE A 25 4.81 6.25 13.59
CA ILE A 25 4.12 7.52 13.36
C ILE A 25 3.30 7.88 14.61
N PRO A 26 3.69 8.89 15.41
CA PRO A 26 2.90 9.30 16.54
C PRO A 26 1.66 10.08 16.07
N ALA A 27 0.50 9.87 16.72
CA ALA A 27 -0.75 10.51 16.32
C ALA A 27 -0.69 12.04 16.32
N GLU A 28 0.12 12.63 17.19
CA GLU A 28 0.35 14.09 17.26
C GLU A 28 1.01 14.66 16.00
N THR A 29 1.61 13.82 15.15
CA THR A 29 2.20 14.26 13.87
C THR A 29 1.25 14.11 12.68
N PHE A 30 0.04 13.63 12.87
CA PHE A 30 -0.90 13.30 11.81
C PHE A 30 -1.21 14.49 10.88
N ASP A 31 -1.33 15.69 11.42
CA ASP A 31 -1.64 16.90 10.64
C ASP A 31 -0.41 17.51 9.95
N TRP A 32 0.81 17.06 10.32
CA TRP A 32 2.03 17.58 9.74
C TRP A 32 2.17 17.23 8.25
N LYS A 33 2.70 18.16 7.47
CA LYS A 33 3.02 17.99 6.05
C LYS A 33 4.25 18.82 5.66
N PRO A 34 5.07 18.34 4.73
CA PRO A 34 6.30 19.05 4.34
C PRO A 34 6.03 20.28 3.48
N HIS A 35 4.87 20.38 2.83
CA HIS A 35 4.48 21.46 1.95
C HIS A 35 2.94 21.53 1.86
N GLU A 36 2.40 22.70 1.57
CA GLU A 36 0.93 22.89 1.47
C GLU A 36 0.24 21.99 0.46
N LYS A 37 0.94 21.68 -0.66
CA LYS A 37 0.44 20.82 -1.72
C LYS A 37 0.64 19.32 -1.44
N SER A 38 1.40 18.96 -0.40
CA SER A 38 1.67 17.56 -0.05
C SER A 38 0.55 16.97 0.81
N MET A 39 0.43 15.65 0.78
CA MET A 39 -0.39 14.93 1.75
C MET A 39 0.14 15.17 3.16
N SER A 40 -0.76 15.21 4.16
CA SER A 40 -0.34 15.14 5.57
C SER A 40 0.25 13.76 5.90
N MET A 41 0.95 13.65 7.02
CA MET A 41 1.45 12.37 7.55
C MET A 41 0.33 11.33 7.62
N HIS A 42 -0.81 11.71 8.22
CA HIS A 42 -1.99 10.86 8.35
C HIS A 42 -2.49 10.36 6.99
N ARG A 43 -2.72 11.28 6.05
CA ARG A 43 -3.26 10.92 4.74
C ARG A 43 -2.31 10.00 3.97
N LEU A 44 -1.01 10.28 3.99
CA LEU A 44 -0.02 9.45 3.29
C LEU A 44 0.10 8.06 3.93
N ALA A 45 0.12 7.98 5.27
CA ALA A 45 0.19 6.73 6.01
C ALA A 45 -1.07 5.87 5.80
N THR A 46 -2.26 6.50 5.87
CA THR A 46 -3.53 5.85 5.57
C THR A 46 -3.55 5.31 4.14
N HIS A 47 -3.12 6.12 3.17
CA HIS A 47 -3.04 5.71 1.77
C HIS A 47 -2.13 4.49 1.57
N VAL A 48 -0.97 4.46 2.23
CA VAL A 48 -0.07 3.29 2.17
C VAL A 48 -0.73 2.04 2.75
N ALA A 49 -1.39 2.14 3.91
CA ALA A 49 -2.10 1.01 4.53
C ALA A 49 -3.30 0.54 3.68
N ASP A 50 -4.00 1.48 3.05
CA ASP A 50 -5.17 1.21 2.21
C ASP A 50 -4.80 0.54 0.89
N MET A 51 -3.65 0.89 0.29
CA MET A 51 -3.18 0.27 -0.95
C MET A 51 -3.05 -1.25 -0.88
N PHE A 52 -2.85 -1.84 0.30
CA PHE A 52 -2.91 -3.30 0.49
C PHE A 52 -4.33 -3.87 0.27
N GLY A 53 -5.36 -3.04 0.41
CA GLY A 53 -6.74 -3.43 0.08
C GLY A 53 -7.04 -3.51 -1.41
N TRP A 54 -6.18 -2.93 -2.27
CA TRP A 54 -6.40 -2.90 -3.72
C TRP A 54 -6.16 -4.22 -4.43
N TYR A 55 -5.61 -5.22 -3.74
CA TYR A 55 -5.52 -6.59 -4.27
C TYR A 55 -6.89 -7.19 -4.55
N ALA A 56 -7.89 -6.98 -3.67
CA ALA A 56 -9.22 -7.54 -3.85
C ALA A 56 -9.91 -6.98 -5.12
N PRO A 57 -10.09 -5.68 -5.33
CA PRO A 57 -10.68 -5.16 -6.57
C PRO A 57 -9.86 -5.51 -7.80
N THR A 58 -8.53 -5.62 -7.70
CA THR A 58 -7.69 -6.01 -8.84
C THR A 58 -7.90 -7.48 -9.24
N LEU A 59 -7.99 -8.39 -8.28
CA LEU A 59 -8.01 -9.83 -8.55
C LEU A 59 -9.42 -10.37 -8.75
N GLU A 60 -10.42 -9.84 -8.03
CA GLU A 60 -11.79 -10.35 -8.00
C GLU A 60 -12.74 -9.62 -8.97
N GLN A 61 -12.35 -8.47 -9.51
CA GLN A 61 -13.13 -7.68 -10.47
C GLN A 61 -12.37 -7.53 -11.79
N ASP A 62 -13.05 -7.02 -12.82
CA ASP A 62 -12.43 -6.75 -14.12
C ASP A 62 -12.04 -5.27 -14.28
N GLU A 63 -12.59 -4.40 -13.44
CA GLU A 63 -12.32 -2.96 -13.45
C GLU A 63 -12.51 -2.32 -12.06
N LEU A 64 -11.92 -1.15 -11.88
CA LEU A 64 -12.24 -0.22 -10.82
C LEU A 64 -12.63 1.13 -11.44
N ASP A 65 -13.85 1.58 -11.14
CA ASP A 65 -14.38 2.86 -11.62
C ASP A 65 -14.54 3.84 -10.46
N PHE A 66 -13.71 4.88 -10.43
CA PHE A 66 -13.77 5.93 -9.41
C PHE A 66 -15.07 6.75 -9.46
N ALA A 67 -15.82 6.73 -10.57
CA ALA A 67 -17.13 7.39 -10.64
C ALA A 67 -18.16 6.74 -9.69
N ASN A 68 -17.95 5.49 -9.27
CA ASN A 68 -18.79 4.81 -8.30
C ASN A 68 -18.55 5.29 -6.85
N GLY A 69 -17.60 6.20 -6.64
CA GLY A 69 -17.20 6.69 -5.33
C GLY A 69 -16.16 5.79 -4.66
N TYR A 70 -15.36 6.43 -3.82
CA TYR A 70 -14.39 5.77 -2.96
C TYR A 70 -14.36 6.54 -1.63
N GLU A 71 -14.53 5.84 -0.53
CA GLU A 71 -14.43 6.42 0.81
C GLU A 71 -13.07 6.07 1.41
N GLU A 72 -12.24 7.11 1.60
CA GLU A 72 -10.92 6.96 2.21
C GLU A 72 -11.07 6.62 3.70
N PRO A 73 -10.40 5.56 4.20
CA PRO A 73 -10.37 5.26 5.63
C PRO A 73 -9.81 6.42 6.46
N LYS A 74 -10.24 6.53 7.72
CA LYS A 74 -9.79 7.62 8.62
C LYS A 74 -9.40 7.05 9.99
N PRO A 75 -8.29 6.30 10.09
CA PRO A 75 -7.80 5.82 11.38
C PRO A 75 -7.51 6.99 12.31
N ALA A 76 -8.00 6.92 13.55
CA ALA A 76 -7.86 8.02 14.50
C ALA A 76 -6.49 8.05 15.21
N ASN A 77 -5.77 6.94 15.18
CA ASN A 77 -4.49 6.76 15.87
C ASN A 77 -3.63 5.71 15.16
N THR A 78 -2.41 5.52 15.65
CA THR A 78 -1.43 4.58 15.09
C THR A 78 -1.90 3.13 15.17
N GLU A 79 -2.59 2.75 16.25
CA GLU A 79 -3.12 1.39 16.43
C GLU A 79 -4.17 1.08 15.37
N GLU A 80 -5.09 2.01 15.10
CA GLU A 80 -6.09 1.85 14.04
C GLU A 80 -5.47 1.84 12.64
N LEU A 81 -4.43 2.64 12.42
CA LEU A 81 -3.67 2.65 11.16
C LEU A 81 -3.01 1.28 10.90
N VAL A 82 -2.38 0.69 11.92
CA VAL A 82 -1.76 -0.64 11.84
C VAL A 82 -2.84 -1.73 11.68
N ALA A 83 -3.97 -1.61 12.38
CA ALA A 83 -5.09 -2.54 12.23
C ALA A 83 -5.69 -2.50 10.81
N LEU A 84 -5.74 -1.33 10.17
CA LEU A 84 -6.14 -1.19 8.76
C LEU A 84 -5.18 -1.95 7.84
N LEU A 85 -3.86 -1.79 8.04
CA LEU A 85 -2.85 -2.56 7.31
C LEU A 85 -3.08 -4.06 7.45
N ASP A 86 -3.22 -4.57 8.69
CA ASP A 86 -3.39 -5.99 8.97
C ASP A 86 -4.63 -6.59 8.31
N LYS A 87 -5.75 -5.87 8.41
CA LYS A 87 -7.00 -6.25 7.75
C LYS A 87 -6.81 -6.38 6.24
N ASN A 88 -6.19 -5.39 5.61
CA ASN A 88 -6.00 -5.36 4.17
C ASN A 88 -5.00 -6.42 3.69
N VAL A 89 -3.91 -6.63 4.42
CA VAL A 89 -2.93 -7.70 4.14
C VAL A 89 -3.58 -9.08 4.22
N ALA A 90 -4.38 -9.33 5.26
CA ALA A 90 -5.08 -10.62 5.40
C ALA A 90 -6.07 -10.85 4.25
N ALA A 91 -6.78 -9.81 3.80
CA ALA A 91 -7.68 -9.89 2.65
C ALA A 91 -6.90 -10.13 1.35
N ALA A 92 -5.79 -9.43 1.13
CA ALA A 92 -4.93 -9.58 -0.04
C ALA A 92 -4.37 -11.01 -0.16
N ILE A 93 -3.89 -11.59 0.94
CA ILE A 93 -3.40 -12.98 0.97
C ILE A 93 -4.51 -13.96 0.56
N LYS A 94 -5.73 -13.79 1.09
CA LYS A 94 -6.88 -14.63 0.72
C LYS A 94 -7.24 -14.54 -0.75
N CYS A 95 -7.19 -13.33 -1.34
CA CYS A 95 -7.44 -13.14 -2.77
C CYS A 95 -6.35 -13.82 -3.61
N LEU A 96 -5.08 -13.60 -3.27
CA LEU A 96 -3.96 -14.21 -3.96
C LEU A 96 -4.02 -15.75 -3.92
N GLN A 97 -4.34 -16.35 -2.77
CA GLN A 97 -4.46 -17.80 -2.62
C GLN A 97 -5.50 -18.43 -3.54
N LYS A 98 -6.54 -17.70 -3.92
CA LYS A 98 -7.63 -18.17 -4.80
C LYS A 98 -7.36 -17.89 -6.28
N THR A 99 -6.39 -17.03 -6.61
CA THR A 99 -6.13 -16.59 -7.98
C THR A 99 -5.15 -17.54 -8.65
N ASP A 100 -5.54 -18.14 -9.75
CA ASP A 100 -4.68 -19.00 -10.57
C ASP A 100 -3.89 -18.18 -11.61
N ASP A 101 -2.92 -18.82 -12.25
CA ASP A 101 -2.04 -18.16 -13.23
C ASP A 101 -2.82 -17.64 -14.45
N ALA A 102 -3.93 -18.30 -14.84
CA ALA A 102 -4.76 -17.86 -15.95
C ALA A 102 -5.52 -16.57 -15.62
N ALA A 103 -6.04 -16.46 -14.39
CA ALA A 103 -6.71 -15.23 -13.92
C ALA A 103 -5.74 -14.04 -13.86
N PHE A 104 -4.48 -14.24 -13.50
CA PHE A 104 -3.47 -13.17 -13.52
C PHE A 104 -3.20 -12.59 -14.90
N MET A 105 -3.45 -13.36 -15.96
CA MET A 105 -3.26 -12.91 -17.35
C MET A 105 -4.49 -12.19 -17.92
N GLN A 106 -5.62 -12.17 -17.22
CA GLN A 106 -6.80 -11.43 -17.62
C GLN A 106 -6.58 -9.92 -17.48
N ASN A 107 -7.16 -9.15 -18.40
CA ASN A 107 -7.09 -7.70 -18.34
C ASN A 107 -7.95 -7.13 -17.19
N TRP A 108 -7.45 -6.05 -16.62
CA TRP A 108 -8.13 -5.23 -15.64
C TRP A 108 -8.02 -3.75 -16.03
N THR A 109 -9.09 -2.99 -15.81
CA THR A 109 -9.18 -1.59 -16.23
C THR A 109 -9.33 -0.66 -15.02
N LEU A 110 -8.53 0.41 -14.97
CA LEU A 110 -8.76 1.54 -14.10
C LEU A 110 -9.40 2.67 -14.89
N ARG A 111 -10.53 3.19 -14.41
CA ARG A 111 -11.23 4.30 -15.07
C ARG A 111 -11.91 5.26 -14.09
N ASN A 112 -12.41 6.36 -14.63
CA ASN A 112 -13.31 7.29 -13.95
C ASN A 112 -14.41 7.68 -14.94
N GLY A 113 -15.56 7.03 -14.86
CA GLY A 113 -16.62 7.14 -15.84
C GLY A 113 -16.15 6.73 -17.25
N GLU A 114 -16.23 7.63 -18.21
CA GLU A 114 -15.77 7.35 -19.58
C GLU A 114 -14.25 7.42 -19.77
N GLN A 115 -13.54 8.02 -18.81
CA GLN A 115 -12.08 8.17 -18.88
C GLN A 115 -11.39 6.89 -18.41
N ILE A 116 -10.79 6.14 -19.33
CA ILE A 116 -9.91 5.00 -19.04
C ILE A 116 -8.50 5.54 -18.78
N TYR A 117 -7.93 5.23 -17.60
CA TYR A 117 -6.54 5.55 -17.28
C TYR A 117 -5.59 4.52 -17.87
N PHE A 118 -5.90 3.24 -17.70
CA PHE A 118 -5.17 2.13 -18.31
C PHE A 118 -5.98 0.82 -18.29
N THR A 119 -5.57 -0.11 -19.16
CA THR A 119 -5.99 -1.52 -19.15
C THR A 119 -4.75 -2.38 -19.30
N MET A 120 -4.52 -3.31 -18.39
CA MET A 120 -3.37 -4.22 -18.43
C MET A 120 -3.67 -5.53 -17.70
N PRO A 121 -2.87 -6.60 -17.90
CA PRO A 121 -3.06 -7.86 -17.18
C PRO A 121 -3.01 -7.66 -15.65
N LYS A 122 -3.85 -8.39 -14.90
CA LYS A 122 -3.93 -8.30 -13.42
C LYS A 122 -2.56 -8.46 -12.75
N ALA A 123 -1.70 -9.35 -13.24
CA ALA A 123 -0.33 -9.48 -12.75
C ALA A 123 0.47 -8.17 -12.86
N ALA A 124 0.34 -7.48 -13.99
CA ALA A 124 1.01 -6.19 -14.20
C ALA A 124 0.43 -5.10 -13.30
N VAL A 125 -0.90 -5.09 -13.07
CA VAL A 125 -1.55 -4.16 -12.14
C VAL A 125 -1.04 -4.40 -10.72
N VAL A 126 -1.06 -5.65 -10.24
CA VAL A 126 -0.55 -5.99 -8.90
C VAL A 126 0.90 -5.53 -8.74
N ARG A 127 1.77 -5.83 -9.70
CA ARG A 127 3.21 -5.54 -9.58
C ARG A 127 3.53 -4.06 -9.74
N SER A 128 3.04 -3.43 -10.82
CA SER A 128 3.45 -2.08 -11.18
C SER A 128 2.60 -1.00 -10.51
N PHE A 129 1.30 -1.22 -10.39
CA PHE A 129 0.38 -0.22 -9.85
C PHE A 129 0.17 -0.37 -8.34
N VAL A 130 -0.04 -1.58 -7.79
CA VAL A 130 -0.26 -1.76 -6.35
C VAL A 130 1.06 -1.77 -5.58
N MET A 131 1.96 -2.71 -5.87
CA MET A 131 3.20 -2.90 -5.08
C MET A 131 4.19 -1.74 -5.22
N ASN A 132 4.47 -1.31 -6.44
CA ASN A 132 5.35 -0.16 -6.65
C ASN A 132 4.79 1.13 -6.04
N HIS A 133 3.47 1.28 -6.00
CA HIS A 133 2.80 2.42 -5.37
C HIS A 133 2.99 2.41 -3.84
N ILE A 134 2.85 1.24 -3.21
CA ILE A 134 3.16 1.05 -1.78
C ILE A 134 4.62 1.42 -1.51
N VAL A 135 5.56 0.87 -2.27
CA VAL A 135 7.01 1.14 -2.12
C VAL A 135 7.32 2.63 -2.29
N HIS A 136 6.72 3.27 -3.31
CA HIS A 136 6.88 4.71 -3.57
C HIS A 136 6.45 5.56 -2.38
N HIS A 137 5.22 5.37 -1.89
CA HIS A 137 4.69 6.19 -0.80
C HIS A 137 5.32 5.85 0.55
N ARG A 138 5.69 4.59 0.81
CA ARG A 138 6.48 4.23 1.99
C ARG A 138 7.84 4.92 2.00
N GLY A 139 8.50 5.04 0.84
CA GLY A 139 9.72 5.83 0.70
C GLY A 139 9.52 7.30 1.07
N GLN A 140 8.39 7.90 0.68
CA GLN A 140 8.03 9.25 1.11
C GLN A 140 7.80 9.34 2.63
N LEU A 141 7.11 8.34 3.23
CA LEU A 141 6.92 8.28 4.68
C LEU A 141 8.24 8.24 5.45
N SER A 142 9.25 7.52 4.96
CA SER A 142 10.56 7.49 5.60
C SER A 142 11.21 8.88 5.66
N VAL A 143 11.02 9.70 4.63
CA VAL A 143 11.46 11.11 4.63
C VAL A 143 10.62 11.94 5.61
N TYR A 144 9.30 11.70 5.68
CA TYR A 144 8.43 12.40 6.63
C TYR A 144 8.82 12.11 8.08
N LEU A 145 9.11 10.84 8.41
CA LEU A 145 9.64 10.47 9.72
C LEU A 145 10.91 11.26 10.05
N ARG A 146 11.87 11.28 9.12
CA ARG A 146 13.14 12.00 9.32
C ARG A 146 12.96 13.50 9.58
N LEU A 147 12.05 14.14 8.82
CA LEU A 147 11.76 15.57 8.97
C LEU A 147 11.05 15.91 10.29
N ASN A 148 10.52 14.93 11.00
CA ASN A 148 9.91 15.07 12.32
C ASN A 148 10.80 14.51 13.45
N ASP A 149 12.09 14.27 13.18
CA ASP A 149 13.03 13.68 14.14
C ASP A 149 12.59 12.31 14.70
N ILE A 150 11.75 11.58 13.94
CA ILE A 150 11.32 10.24 14.28
C ILE A 150 12.31 9.23 13.70
N PRO A 151 12.80 8.25 14.49
CA PRO A 151 13.74 7.25 13.99
C PRO A 151 13.18 6.48 12.79
N VAL A 152 13.98 6.36 11.72
CA VAL A 152 13.62 5.67 10.49
C VAL A 152 14.04 4.20 10.58
N PRO A 153 13.13 3.22 10.41
CA PRO A 153 13.50 1.80 10.44
C PRO A 153 14.35 1.40 9.23
N ALA A 154 15.13 0.33 9.37
CA ALA A 154 15.73 -0.36 8.23
C ALA A 154 14.62 -0.89 7.30
N ILE A 155 14.71 -0.60 5.99
CA ILE A 155 13.71 -0.98 4.96
C ILE A 155 14.30 -2.06 4.06
N TYR A 156 15.10 -1.69 3.07
CA TYR A 156 15.83 -2.62 2.18
C TYR A 156 17.32 -2.67 2.48
N GLY A 157 17.72 -2.00 3.51
CA GLY A 157 19.09 -1.88 3.99
C GLY A 157 19.09 -1.10 5.28
N PRO A 158 20.26 -0.97 5.93
CA PRO A 158 20.38 -0.24 7.19
C PRO A 158 19.97 1.23 7.03
N SER A 159 19.47 1.80 8.12
CA SER A 159 19.26 3.25 8.27
C SER A 159 20.30 3.84 9.22
N ALA A 160 20.32 5.17 9.34
CA ALA A 160 21.16 5.83 10.35
C ALA A 160 20.74 5.49 11.79
N ASP A 161 19.48 5.08 12.00
CA ASP A 161 18.93 4.75 13.32
C ASP A 161 18.93 3.24 13.59
N GLU A 162 18.98 2.41 12.53
CA GLU A 162 19.09 0.95 12.58
C GLU A 162 20.24 0.50 11.66
N PRO A 163 21.50 0.49 12.14
CA PRO A 163 22.65 0.16 11.30
C PRO A 163 22.82 -1.34 11.04
N GLU A 164 22.09 -2.20 11.76
CA GLU A 164 22.06 -3.65 11.57
C GLU A 164 20.74 -4.08 10.94
N MET A 165 20.78 -5.11 10.07
CA MET A 165 19.61 -5.73 9.47
C MET A 165 19.22 -7.02 10.18
#